data_702e1bd6fd61c02da9aff21c3b847178
#
_entry.id   702e1bd6fd61c02da9aff21c3b847178
#
_cell.length_a   1.000
_cell.length_b   1.000
_cell.length_c   1.000
_cell.angle_alpha   90.00
_cell.angle_beta   90.00
_cell.angle_gamma   90.00
#
_symmetry.space_group_name_H-M   'P 1'
#
loop_
_entity.id
_entity.type
_entity.pdbx_description
1 polymer ?
#
loop_
_entity_poly.entity_id
_entity_poly.type
_entity_poly.pdbx_seq_one_letter_code
_entity_poly.pdbx_strand_id
1 'polypeptide(L)'
;NPGTPEEVKRNVFKRLNTGGMPLSSQEIRNALYTGKSTALLNTLAGLNAFKLATSGSIHTDRMEDKELILRFISFLIRDYKFYNKTVTSDTWLSDTMIILNSMPELDSREFIKRIDSGKINKESIKVIREDEVIDLFKKTMSRCHEIFENHAFRKSYAGLRRSPINKSLFETWSNLLARLSDEEFNILLSNKKEFLNAYKPLLDDAEFIISISRDSMKHTSVKLRFDKLNN
;
A
#
# COMPACT_ATOMS: atom_id res chain seq x y z
N ASN A 1 -8.62 -25.27 12.95
CA ASN A 1 -8.73 -25.35 14.40
C ASN A 1 -8.62 -23.92 14.99
N PRO A 2 -9.64 -23.40 15.71
CA PRO A 2 -9.68 -22.00 16.19
C PRO A 2 -8.54 -21.59 17.12
N GLY A 3 -7.78 -22.54 17.67
CA GLY A 3 -6.66 -22.29 18.58
C GLY A 3 -5.27 -22.35 17.95
N THR A 4 -5.16 -22.64 16.65
CA THR A 4 -3.85 -22.77 16.01
C THR A 4 -3.17 -21.40 15.87
N PRO A 5 -1.92 -21.22 16.38
CA PRO A 5 -1.18 -19.98 16.21
C PRO A 5 -1.07 -19.59 14.73
N GLU A 6 -1.16 -18.30 14.43
CA GLU A 6 -1.15 -17.77 13.06
C GLU A 6 0.11 -18.16 12.29
N GLU A 7 1.24 -18.16 12.98
CA GLU A 7 2.53 -18.58 12.42
C GLU A 7 2.51 -20.04 11.96
N VAL A 8 1.83 -20.90 12.71
CA VAL A 8 1.62 -22.32 12.32
C VAL A 8 0.71 -22.41 11.12
N LYS A 9 -0.38 -21.64 11.07
CA LYS A 9 -1.26 -21.60 9.88
C LYS A 9 -0.48 -21.16 8.64
N ARG A 10 0.32 -20.10 8.74
CA ARG A 10 1.21 -19.65 7.66
C ARG A 10 2.22 -20.69 7.22
N ASN A 11 2.87 -21.35 8.17
CA ASN A 11 3.85 -22.38 7.88
C ASN A 11 3.21 -23.60 7.22
N VAL A 12 2.00 -23.97 7.64
CA VAL A 12 1.22 -25.04 7.00
C VAL A 12 0.86 -24.65 5.57
N PHE A 13 0.37 -23.42 5.32
CA PHE A 13 0.10 -22.93 3.96
C PHE A 13 1.35 -22.92 3.08
N LYS A 14 2.50 -22.47 3.60
CA LYS A 14 3.76 -22.53 2.88
C LYS A 14 4.19 -23.96 2.55
N ARG A 15 4.00 -24.91 3.45
CA ARG A 15 4.36 -26.32 3.26
C ARG A 15 3.41 -27.09 2.35
N LEU A 16 2.11 -26.82 2.44
CA LEU A 16 1.12 -27.44 1.53
C LEU A 16 1.36 -27.09 0.07
N ASN A 17 2.12 -26.04 -0.18
CA ASN A 17 2.41 -25.52 -1.50
C ASN A 17 3.67 -26.12 -2.16
N THR A 18 4.19 -27.23 -1.67
CA THR A 18 5.45 -27.85 -2.16
C THR A 18 5.28 -28.66 -3.44
N GLY A 19 4.05 -28.85 -3.94
CA GLY A 19 3.77 -29.61 -5.15
C GLY A 19 3.50 -28.79 -6.42
N GLY A 20 3.57 -27.44 -6.35
CA GLY A 20 3.27 -26.51 -7.45
C GLY A 20 4.02 -25.20 -7.33
N MET A 21 3.59 -24.18 -8.08
CA MET A 21 4.15 -22.85 -7.95
C MET A 21 3.81 -22.23 -6.56
N PRO A 22 4.79 -21.81 -5.76
CA PRO A 22 4.55 -21.29 -4.41
C PRO A 22 3.58 -20.10 -4.39
N LEU A 23 2.62 -20.06 -3.46
CA LEU A 23 1.71 -18.92 -3.29
C LEU A 23 2.48 -17.64 -2.97
N SER A 24 2.06 -16.53 -3.54
CA SER A 24 2.56 -15.21 -3.15
C SER A 24 2.17 -14.87 -1.71
N SER A 25 2.86 -13.93 -1.09
CA SER A 25 2.50 -13.46 0.25
C SER A 25 1.09 -12.88 0.30
N GLN A 26 0.61 -12.28 -0.81
CA GLN A 26 -0.75 -11.74 -0.87
C GLN A 26 -1.81 -12.82 -1.01
N GLU A 27 -1.55 -13.87 -1.77
CA GLU A 27 -2.45 -15.04 -1.86
C GLU A 27 -2.61 -15.71 -0.49
N ILE A 28 -1.50 -15.85 0.27
CA ILE A 28 -1.53 -16.38 1.63
C ILE A 28 -2.35 -15.47 2.56
N ARG A 29 -2.12 -14.15 2.52
CA ARG A 29 -2.90 -13.18 3.33
C ARG A 29 -4.38 -13.23 2.99
N ASN A 30 -4.71 -13.29 1.71
CA ASN A 30 -6.09 -13.33 1.24
C ASN A 30 -6.83 -14.58 1.73
N ALA A 31 -6.16 -15.73 1.79
CA ALA A 31 -6.72 -16.97 2.32
C ALA A 31 -6.86 -16.97 3.85
N LEU A 32 -5.90 -16.36 4.57
CA LEU A 32 -5.88 -16.33 6.04
C LEU A 32 -6.85 -15.32 6.65
N TYR A 33 -7.08 -14.19 5.98
CA TYR A 33 -7.83 -13.03 6.50
C TYR A 33 -9.04 -12.69 5.63
N THR A 34 -9.74 -13.71 5.16
CA THR A 34 -10.97 -13.52 4.36
C THR A 34 -12.02 -12.74 5.16
N GLY A 35 -12.70 -11.78 4.50
CA GLY A 35 -13.74 -10.96 5.12
C GLY A 35 -13.93 -9.62 4.39
N LYS A 36 -14.31 -8.57 5.13
CA LYS A 36 -14.48 -7.19 4.62
C LYS A 36 -13.24 -6.72 3.86
N SER A 37 -12.04 -7.03 4.36
CA SER A 37 -10.78 -6.66 3.72
C SER A 37 -10.63 -7.24 2.32
N THR A 38 -10.95 -8.52 2.12
CA THR A 38 -10.85 -9.17 0.79
C THR A 38 -11.89 -8.64 -0.18
N ALA A 39 -13.10 -8.35 0.29
CA ALA A 39 -14.16 -7.72 -0.50
C ALA A 39 -13.74 -6.33 -0.97
N LEU A 40 -13.25 -5.48 -0.05
CA LEU A 40 -12.76 -4.13 -0.37
C LEU A 40 -11.61 -4.17 -1.38
N LEU A 41 -10.61 -5.05 -1.20
CA LEU A 41 -9.50 -5.17 -2.15
C LEU A 41 -9.99 -5.57 -3.55
N ASN A 42 -10.99 -6.46 -3.66
CA ASN A 42 -11.59 -6.83 -4.94
C ASN A 42 -12.31 -5.64 -5.59
N THR A 43 -13.09 -4.89 -4.83
CA THR A 43 -13.79 -3.69 -5.31
C THR A 43 -12.81 -2.68 -5.86
N LEU A 44 -11.76 -2.34 -5.10
CA LEU A 44 -10.75 -1.35 -5.50
C LEU A 44 -9.94 -1.78 -6.73
N ALA A 45 -9.59 -3.07 -6.83
CA ALA A 45 -8.89 -3.62 -8.01
C ALA A 45 -9.73 -3.53 -9.29
N GLY A 46 -11.05 -3.56 -9.17
CA GLY A 46 -11.99 -3.40 -10.29
C GLY A 46 -12.10 -1.98 -10.83
N LEU A 47 -11.70 -0.95 -10.08
CA LEU A 47 -11.92 0.45 -10.43
C LEU A 47 -11.16 0.88 -11.68
N ASN A 48 -11.84 1.58 -12.59
CA ASN A 48 -11.21 2.13 -13.80
C ASN A 48 -10.10 3.14 -13.48
N ALA A 49 -10.25 3.93 -12.41
CA ALA A 49 -9.22 4.87 -11.98
C ALA A 49 -7.90 4.16 -11.62
N PHE A 50 -7.95 3.01 -10.95
CA PHE A 50 -6.77 2.21 -10.65
C PHE A 50 -6.11 1.64 -11.92
N LYS A 51 -6.93 1.10 -12.84
CA LYS A 51 -6.44 0.58 -14.13
C LYS A 51 -5.80 1.69 -14.97
N LEU A 52 -6.39 2.88 -15.00
CA LEU A 52 -5.86 4.04 -15.71
C LEU A 52 -4.52 4.49 -15.09
N ALA A 53 -4.46 4.73 -13.79
CA ALA A 53 -3.26 5.18 -13.08
C ALA A 53 -2.09 4.18 -13.22
N THR A 54 -2.37 2.89 -13.27
CA THR A 54 -1.37 1.83 -13.47
C THR A 54 -1.12 1.51 -14.95
N SER A 55 -1.86 2.15 -15.87
CA SER A 55 -1.85 1.86 -17.31
C SER A 55 -2.06 0.38 -17.63
N GLY A 56 -2.90 -0.33 -16.86
CA GLY A 56 -3.18 -1.74 -17.02
C GLY A 56 -1.96 -2.67 -16.88
N SER A 57 -0.86 -2.19 -16.25
CA SER A 57 0.43 -2.89 -16.23
C SER A 57 0.61 -3.82 -15.03
N ILE A 58 -0.44 -4.08 -14.25
CA ILE A 58 -0.37 -4.94 -13.06
C ILE A 58 -0.83 -6.35 -13.41
N HIS A 59 -0.03 -7.33 -13.02
CA HIS A 59 -0.40 -8.74 -13.11
C HIS A 59 -1.39 -9.09 -11.99
N THR A 60 -2.53 -9.67 -12.37
CA THR A 60 -3.61 -10.01 -11.42
C THR A 60 -3.58 -11.47 -11.00
N ASP A 61 -2.93 -12.32 -11.76
CA ASP A 61 -2.82 -13.78 -11.58
C ASP A 61 -2.18 -14.20 -10.24
N ARG A 62 -1.35 -13.32 -9.63
CA ARG A 62 -0.68 -13.53 -8.34
C ARG A 62 -1.12 -12.50 -7.28
N MET A 63 -2.28 -11.86 -7.47
CA MET A 63 -2.84 -10.82 -6.58
C MET A 63 -1.90 -9.62 -6.36
N GLU A 64 -1.06 -9.27 -7.34
CA GLU A 64 -0.17 -8.09 -7.23
C GLU A 64 -0.96 -6.78 -7.14
N ASP A 65 -2.07 -6.71 -7.84
CA ASP A 65 -3.05 -5.61 -7.77
C ASP A 65 -3.54 -5.41 -6.33
N LYS A 66 -3.94 -6.49 -5.67
CA LYS A 66 -4.43 -6.46 -4.27
C LYS A 66 -3.33 -6.12 -3.28
N GLU A 67 -2.10 -6.57 -3.52
CA GLU A 67 -0.95 -6.19 -2.69
C GLU A 67 -0.68 -4.69 -2.76
N LEU A 68 -0.71 -4.09 -3.96
CA LEU A 68 -0.53 -2.64 -4.13
C LEU A 68 -1.61 -1.86 -3.38
N ILE A 69 -2.86 -2.24 -3.57
CA ILE A 69 -4.00 -1.61 -2.90
C ILE A 69 -3.88 -1.74 -1.39
N LEU A 70 -3.51 -2.93 -0.89
CA LEU A 70 -3.32 -3.14 0.54
C LEU A 70 -2.17 -2.28 1.11
N ARG A 71 -1.09 -2.05 0.35
CA ARG A 71 -0.01 -1.13 0.71
C ARG A 71 -0.51 0.30 0.84
N PHE A 72 -1.33 0.78 -0.09
CA PHE A 72 -1.99 2.09 0.02
C PHE A 72 -2.82 2.18 1.30
N ILE A 73 -3.74 1.25 1.52
CA ILE A 73 -4.62 1.27 2.70
C ILE A 73 -3.81 1.20 4.00
N SER A 74 -2.73 0.43 4.01
CA SER A 74 -1.92 0.23 5.22
C SER A 74 -1.30 1.51 5.77
N PHE A 75 -0.89 2.44 4.90
CA PHE A 75 -0.36 3.75 5.28
C PHE A 75 -1.42 4.86 5.28
N LEU A 76 -2.61 4.58 4.75
CA LEU A 76 -3.77 5.46 4.88
C LEU A 76 -4.37 5.39 6.30
N ILE A 77 -4.54 4.17 6.83
CA ILE A 77 -5.17 3.94 8.12
C ILE A 77 -4.19 3.98 9.30
N ARG A 78 -2.89 3.88 9.04
CA ARG A 78 -1.82 4.03 10.04
C ARG A 78 -0.69 4.86 9.45
N ASP A 79 -0.30 5.94 10.16
CA ASP A 79 0.78 6.79 9.67
C ASP A 79 2.11 6.01 9.58
N TYR A 80 2.91 6.31 8.55
CA TYR A 80 4.21 5.66 8.31
C TYR A 80 5.19 5.82 9.49
N LYS A 81 5.00 6.81 10.35
CA LYS A 81 5.79 7.02 11.57
C LYS A 81 5.65 5.89 12.58
N PHE A 82 4.54 5.14 12.53
CA PHE A 82 4.34 3.94 13.36
C PHE A 82 4.97 2.68 12.75
N TYR A 83 5.44 2.75 11.51
CA TYR A 83 6.17 1.66 10.88
C TYR A 83 7.63 1.68 11.36
N ASN A 84 7.94 0.93 12.40
CA ASN A 84 9.23 0.95 13.10
C ASN A 84 10.04 -0.35 12.89
N LYS A 85 11.24 -0.41 13.47
CA LYS A 85 12.19 -1.53 13.31
C LYS A 85 11.68 -2.90 13.77
N THR A 86 10.64 -2.95 14.62
CA THR A 86 10.08 -4.20 15.15
C THR A 86 9.02 -4.79 14.25
N VAL A 87 8.59 -4.05 13.22
CA VAL A 87 7.49 -4.44 12.32
C VAL A 87 8.06 -4.88 10.97
N THR A 88 7.69 -6.08 10.52
CA THR A 88 7.97 -6.52 9.15
C THR A 88 6.87 -6.08 8.20
N SER A 89 7.18 -5.98 6.90
CA SER A 89 6.16 -5.67 5.88
C SER A 89 5.01 -6.67 5.88
N ASP A 90 5.33 -7.94 6.09
CA ASP A 90 4.33 -8.99 6.10
C ASP A 90 3.39 -8.87 7.30
N THR A 91 3.92 -8.56 8.48
CA THR A 91 3.11 -8.28 9.68
C THR A 91 2.26 -7.03 9.47
N TRP A 92 2.85 -5.94 8.97
CA TRP A 92 2.14 -4.67 8.72
C TRP A 92 0.93 -4.84 7.81
N LEU A 93 1.11 -5.53 6.69
CA LEU A 93 0.05 -5.77 5.72
C LEU A 93 -1.01 -6.76 6.25
N SER A 94 -0.59 -7.77 7.03
CA SER A 94 -1.51 -8.70 7.66
C SER A 94 -2.36 -8.05 8.74
N ASP A 95 -1.74 -7.22 9.57
CA ASP A 95 -2.45 -6.43 10.58
C ASP A 95 -3.44 -5.47 9.93
N THR A 96 -3.10 -4.91 8.75
CA THR A 96 -4.03 -4.08 7.99
C THR A 96 -5.30 -4.85 7.61
N MET A 97 -5.19 -6.09 7.15
CA MET A 97 -6.37 -6.91 6.83
C MET A 97 -7.21 -7.23 8.07
N ILE A 98 -6.55 -7.51 9.20
CA ILE A 98 -7.24 -7.75 10.49
C ILE A 98 -7.98 -6.49 10.95
N ILE A 99 -7.35 -5.31 10.85
CA ILE A 99 -7.96 -4.02 11.19
C ILE A 99 -9.19 -3.77 10.30
N LEU A 100 -9.07 -3.92 8.99
CA LEU A 100 -10.17 -3.74 8.05
C LEU A 100 -11.34 -4.69 8.32
N ASN A 101 -11.06 -5.96 8.66
CA ASN A 101 -12.10 -6.92 9.01
C ASN A 101 -12.81 -6.57 10.31
N SER A 102 -12.19 -5.75 11.17
CA SER A 102 -12.73 -5.30 12.45
C SER A 102 -13.38 -3.91 12.42
N MET A 103 -13.19 -3.17 11.33
CA MET A 103 -13.78 -1.82 11.20
C MET A 103 -15.31 -1.89 10.96
N PRO A 104 -16.05 -0.85 11.39
CA PRO A 104 -15.57 0.34 12.14
C PRO A 104 -15.46 0.11 13.65
N GLU A 105 -16.04 -0.95 14.20
CA GLU A 105 -16.20 -1.19 15.65
C GLU A 105 -14.87 -1.50 16.35
N LEU A 106 -13.90 -2.07 15.62
CA LEU A 106 -12.60 -2.52 16.13
C LEU A 106 -12.71 -3.50 17.31
N ASP A 107 -13.62 -4.47 17.20
CA ASP A 107 -14.02 -5.40 18.26
C ASP A 107 -13.83 -6.88 17.90
N SER A 108 -13.35 -7.21 16.69
CA SER A 108 -13.14 -8.60 16.31
C SER A 108 -12.14 -9.30 17.23
N ARG A 109 -12.39 -10.57 17.53
CA ARG A 109 -11.55 -11.38 18.41
C ARG A 109 -10.09 -11.39 18.00
N GLU A 110 -9.81 -11.41 16.69
CA GLU A 110 -8.44 -11.41 16.18
C GLU A 110 -7.76 -10.06 16.39
N PHE A 111 -8.49 -8.97 16.19
CA PHE A 111 -8.00 -7.61 16.43
C PHE A 111 -7.68 -7.38 17.90
N ILE A 112 -8.60 -7.76 18.82
CA ILE A 112 -8.39 -7.64 20.27
C ILE A 112 -7.13 -8.39 20.70
N LYS A 113 -6.91 -9.62 20.23
CA LYS A 113 -5.69 -10.38 20.52
C LYS A 113 -4.41 -9.66 20.06
N ARG A 114 -4.47 -8.92 18.95
CA ARG A 114 -3.33 -8.13 18.45
C ARG A 114 -3.04 -6.92 19.33
N ILE A 115 -4.08 -6.26 19.83
CA ILE A 115 -3.95 -5.16 20.80
C ILE A 115 -3.37 -5.67 22.11
N ASP A 116 -3.96 -6.72 22.70
CA ASP A 116 -3.53 -7.29 23.99
C ASP A 116 -2.07 -7.78 23.96
N SER A 117 -1.62 -8.28 22.81
CA SER A 117 -0.23 -8.72 22.62
C SER A 117 0.74 -7.57 22.27
N GLY A 118 0.29 -6.33 22.23
CA GLY A 118 1.10 -5.15 21.87
C GLY A 118 1.56 -5.12 20.40
N LYS A 119 1.01 -5.98 19.52
CA LYS A 119 1.37 -6.03 18.09
C LYS A 119 0.74 -4.89 17.28
N ILE A 120 -0.41 -4.41 17.71
CA ILE A 120 -1.09 -3.26 17.11
C ILE A 120 -1.30 -2.21 18.20
N ASN A 121 -0.92 -0.96 17.93
CA ASN A 121 -1.30 0.17 18.76
C ASN A 121 -2.64 0.73 18.24
N LYS A 122 -3.69 0.64 19.05
CA LYS A 122 -5.04 1.09 18.69
C LYS A 122 -5.09 2.60 18.38
N GLU A 123 -4.33 3.41 19.10
CA GLU A 123 -4.28 4.86 18.93
C GLU A 123 -3.66 5.29 17.57
N SER A 124 -2.88 4.39 16.95
CA SER A 124 -2.30 4.64 15.63
C SER A 124 -3.29 4.49 14.48
N ILE A 125 -4.51 3.98 14.74
CA ILE A 125 -5.47 3.58 13.72
C ILE A 125 -6.45 4.72 13.46
N LYS A 126 -6.49 5.17 12.20
CA LYS A 126 -7.56 6.00 11.67
C LYS A 126 -8.72 5.10 11.24
N VAL A 127 -9.84 5.17 11.97
CA VAL A 127 -11.08 4.49 11.54
C VAL A 127 -11.64 5.24 10.35
N ILE A 128 -11.98 4.50 9.31
CA ILE A 128 -12.53 5.04 8.06
C ILE A 128 -13.57 4.04 7.53
N ARG A 129 -14.67 4.55 6.98
CA ARG A 129 -15.71 3.69 6.40
C ARG A 129 -15.29 3.17 5.03
N GLU A 130 -15.88 2.07 4.61
CA GLU A 130 -15.57 1.42 3.34
C GLU A 130 -15.85 2.33 2.13
N ASP A 131 -16.99 3.02 2.12
CA ASP A 131 -17.37 3.98 1.08
C ASP A 131 -16.36 5.14 0.98
N GLU A 132 -15.93 5.68 2.12
CA GLU A 132 -14.90 6.72 2.17
C GLU A 132 -13.54 6.24 1.62
N VAL A 133 -13.15 4.99 1.90
CA VAL A 133 -11.92 4.40 1.31
C VAL A 133 -12.04 4.29 -0.19
N ILE A 134 -13.20 3.83 -0.70
CA ILE A 134 -13.45 3.68 -2.14
C ILE A 134 -13.35 5.03 -2.85
N ASP A 135 -14.03 6.04 -2.35
CA ASP A 135 -14.04 7.38 -2.95
C ASP A 135 -12.66 8.03 -2.88
N LEU A 136 -11.98 7.93 -1.73
CA LEU A 136 -10.64 8.47 -1.58
C LEU A 136 -9.64 7.77 -2.50
N PHE A 137 -9.71 6.44 -2.62
CA PHE A 137 -8.84 5.69 -3.52
C PHE A 137 -9.07 6.07 -4.98
N LYS A 138 -10.33 6.15 -5.42
CA LYS A 138 -10.71 6.58 -6.76
C LYS A 138 -10.14 7.98 -7.08
N LYS A 139 -10.37 8.94 -6.18
CA LYS A 139 -9.84 10.30 -6.28
C LYS A 139 -8.31 10.32 -6.35
N THR A 140 -7.67 9.57 -5.47
CA THR A 140 -6.21 9.47 -5.40
C THR A 140 -5.60 8.90 -6.68
N MET A 141 -6.18 7.83 -7.23
CA MET A 141 -5.70 7.24 -8.48
C MET A 141 -5.85 8.21 -9.65
N SER A 142 -6.94 8.98 -9.72
CA SER A 142 -7.11 10.05 -10.72
C SER A 142 -6.01 11.11 -10.58
N ARG A 143 -5.77 11.60 -9.36
CA ARG A 143 -4.71 12.57 -9.07
C ARG A 143 -3.32 12.07 -9.46
N CYS A 144 -3.00 10.81 -9.15
CA CYS A 144 -1.73 10.22 -9.58
C CYS A 144 -1.59 10.17 -11.10
N HIS A 145 -2.67 9.85 -11.81
CA HIS A 145 -2.67 9.86 -13.27
C HIS A 145 -2.54 11.29 -13.85
N GLU A 146 -3.22 12.26 -13.28
CA GLU A 146 -3.13 13.67 -13.72
C GLU A 146 -1.73 14.25 -13.57
N ILE A 147 -1.01 13.93 -12.49
CA ILE A 147 0.36 14.42 -12.27
C ILE A 147 1.37 13.65 -13.11
N PHE A 148 1.37 12.32 -13.06
CA PHE A 148 2.45 11.47 -13.60
C PHE A 148 2.10 10.81 -14.94
N GLU A 149 0.86 10.88 -15.37
CA GLU A 149 0.36 10.25 -16.60
C GLU A 149 0.71 8.75 -16.66
N ASN A 150 1.22 8.28 -17.79
CA ASN A 150 1.64 6.88 -17.97
C ASN A 150 2.90 6.48 -17.17
N HIS A 151 3.52 7.44 -16.48
CA HIS A 151 4.68 7.21 -15.62
C HIS A 151 4.34 7.17 -14.12
N ALA A 152 3.06 7.20 -13.77
CA ALA A 152 2.65 7.07 -12.37
C ALA A 152 3.26 5.80 -11.74
N PHE A 153 3.81 5.97 -10.52
CA PHE A 153 4.42 4.90 -9.74
C PHE A 153 5.66 4.23 -10.35
N ARG A 154 6.36 4.90 -11.26
CA ARG A 154 7.49 4.34 -12.00
C ARG A 154 8.76 5.14 -11.73
N LYS A 155 9.91 4.48 -11.91
CA LYS A 155 11.24 5.12 -11.87
C LYS A 155 11.56 5.90 -13.15
N SER A 156 10.61 6.04 -14.05
CA SER A 156 10.74 6.75 -15.32
C SER A 156 9.76 7.92 -15.36
N TYR A 157 10.05 8.90 -16.18
CA TYR A 157 9.24 10.10 -16.43
C TYR A 157 9.08 10.36 -17.93
N ALA A 158 8.26 11.32 -18.31
CA ALA A 158 8.01 11.68 -19.69
C ALA A 158 9.31 11.92 -20.48
N GLY A 159 9.42 11.32 -21.66
CA GLY A 159 10.63 11.32 -22.49
C GLY A 159 11.51 10.08 -22.29
N LEU A 160 11.29 9.25 -21.27
CA LEU A 160 12.02 7.99 -21.08
C LEU A 160 11.15 6.77 -21.41
N ARG A 161 11.82 5.64 -21.71
CA ARG A 161 11.13 4.35 -21.80
C ARG A 161 10.48 4.03 -20.44
N ARG A 162 9.21 3.68 -20.47
CA ARG A 162 8.42 3.37 -19.27
C ARG A 162 8.96 2.18 -18.51
N SER A 163 9.35 2.37 -17.24
CA SER A 163 9.78 1.30 -16.34
C SER A 163 8.58 0.56 -15.73
N PRO A 164 8.76 -0.65 -15.16
CA PRO A 164 7.71 -1.34 -14.41
C PRO A 164 7.18 -0.50 -13.23
N ILE A 165 5.96 -0.82 -12.78
CA ILE A 165 5.40 -0.24 -11.55
C ILE A 165 6.32 -0.59 -10.36
N ASN A 166 6.62 0.40 -9.54
CA ASN A 166 7.39 0.27 -8.31
C ASN A 166 6.44 0.34 -7.11
N LYS A 167 6.38 -0.74 -6.33
CA LYS A 167 5.46 -0.86 -5.18
C LYS A 167 5.68 0.21 -4.11
N SER A 168 6.93 0.65 -3.93
CA SER A 168 7.27 1.69 -2.96
C SER A 168 6.85 3.08 -3.41
N LEU A 169 7.01 3.39 -4.70
CA LEU A 169 6.50 4.63 -5.28
C LEU A 169 4.97 4.63 -5.28
N PHE A 170 4.33 3.49 -5.54
CA PHE A 170 2.88 3.38 -5.46
C PHE A 170 2.37 3.73 -4.06
N GLU A 171 2.88 3.05 -3.01
CA GLU A 171 2.42 3.28 -1.65
C GLU A 171 2.70 4.71 -1.16
N THR A 172 3.84 5.30 -1.55
CA THR A 172 4.22 6.64 -1.08
C THR A 172 3.42 7.72 -1.80
N TRP A 173 3.44 7.75 -3.14
CA TRP A 173 2.72 8.77 -3.90
C TRP A 173 1.22 8.73 -3.70
N SER A 174 0.63 7.54 -3.67
CA SER A 174 -0.80 7.42 -3.41
C SER A 174 -1.17 7.97 -2.03
N ASN A 175 -0.36 7.70 -0.99
CA ASN A 175 -0.63 8.23 0.35
C ASN A 175 -0.40 9.74 0.46
N LEU A 176 0.62 10.28 -0.18
CA LEU A 176 0.88 11.73 -0.16
C LEU A 176 -0.24 12.49 -0.88
N LEU A 177 -0.63 12.05 -2.10
CA LEU A 177 -1.70 12.71 -2.85
C LEU A 177 -3.09 12.50 -2.25
N ALA A 178 -3.30 11.42 -1.47
CA ALA A 178 -4.54 11.22 -0.72
C ALA A 178 -4.73 12.22 0.43
N ARG A 179 -3.63 12.76 0.97
CA ARG A 179 -3.65 13.70 2.11
C ARG A 179 -3.95 15.14 1.70
N LEU A 180 -3.73 15.49 0.45
CA LEU A 180 -3.96 16.84 -0.05
C LEU A 180 -5.46 17.16 -0.08
N SER A 181 -5.83 18.38 0.32
CA SER A 181 -7.14 18.94 0.02
C SER A 181 -7.32 19.13 -1.49
N ASP A 182 -8.51 19.50 -1.95
CA ASP A 182 -8.72 19.78 -3.37
C ASP A 182 -7.99 21.06 -3.79
N GLU A 183 -7.94 22.05 -2.92
CA GLU A 183 -7.23 23.32 -3.13
C GLU A 183 -5.73 23.07 -3.26
N GLU A 184 -5.13 22.31 -2.33
CA GLU A 184 -3.70 21.98 -2.38
C GLU A 184 -3.35 21.17 -3.64
N PHE A 185 -4.19 20.21 -4.02
CA PHE A 185 -3.99 19.46 -5.26
C PHE A 185 -4.09 20.35 -6.51
N ASN A 186 -5.04 21.28 -6.56
CA ASN A 186 -5.17 22.21 -7.69
C ASN A 186 -3.95 23.13 -7.80
N ILE A 187 -3.38 23.56 -6.68
CA ILE A 187 -2.11 24.33 -6.66
C ILE A 187 -0.97 23.46 -7.21
N LEU A 188 -0.85 22.22 -6.75
CA LEU A 188 0.16 21.28 -7.25
C LEU A 188 0.00 21.04 -8.77
N LEU A 189 -1.23 20.80 -9.23
CA LEU A 189 -1.54 20.55 -10.64
C LEU A 189 -1.21 21.78 -11.52
N SER A 190 -1.49 22.97 -11.03
CA SER A 190 -1.15 24.22 -11.73
C SER A 190 0.36 24.43 -11.85
N ASN A 191 1.13 23.89 -10.90
CA ASN A 191 2.61 23.94 -10.88
C ASN A 191 3.24 22.57 -11.25
N LYS A 192 2.51 21.74 -11.99
CA LYS A 192 2.93 20.36 -12.34
C LYS A 192 4.32 20.29 -12.95
N LYS A 193 4.69 21.22 -13.83
CA LYS A 193 5.99 21.23 -14.51
C LYS A 193 7.14 21.45 -13.51
N GLU A 194 7.01 22.42 -12.64
CA GLU A 194 7.96 22.74 -11.60
C GLU A 194 8.12 21.58 -10.62
N PHE A 195 7.00 21.04 -10.18
CA PHE A 195 6.95 19.84 -9.33
C PHE A 195 7.68 18.65 -9.96
N LEU A 196 7.39 18.30 -11.21
CA LEU A 196 8.06 17.21 -11.90
C LEU A 196 9.55 17.47 -12.12
N ASN A 197 9.96 18.71 -12.34
CA ASN A 197 11.38 19.09 -12.44
C ASN A 197 12.10 18.93 -11.09
N ALA A 198 11.44 19.20 -9.97
CA ALA A 198 11.99 18.97 -8.63
C ALA A 198 12.02 17.46 -8.27
N TYR A 199 11.05 16.68 -8.75
CA TYR A 199 10.98 15.23 -8.49
C TYR A 199 12.02 14.41 -9.28
N LYS A 200 12.28 14.75 -10.54
CA LYS A 200 13.18 13.98 -11.42
C LYS A 200 14.55 13.69 -10.81
N PRO A 201 15.27 14.68 -10.21
CA PRO A 201 16.58 14.42 -9.60
C PRO A 201 16.54 13.40 -8.46
N LEU A 202 15.42 13.26 -7.75
CA LEU A 202 15.28 12.24 -6.70
C LEU A 202 15.33 10.81 -7.27
N LEU A 203 14.91 10.63 -8.51
CA LEU A 203 14.99 9.31 -9.18
C LEU A 203 16.43 8.90 -9.52
N ASP A 204 17.39 9.82 -9.43
CA ASP A 204 18.83 9.60 -9.59
C ASP A 204 19.58 9.70 -8.25
N ASP A 205 18.90 10.10 -7.15
CA ASP A 205 19.49 10.17 -5.82
C ASP A 205 19.74 8.77 -5.25
N ALA A 206 20.98 8.47 -4.88
CA ALA A 206 21.40 7.13 -4.47
C ALA A 206 20.63 6.59 -3.25
N GLU A 207 20.37 7.43 -2.23
CA GLU A 207 19.65 7.04 -1.03
C GLU A 207 18.17 6.78 -1.34
N PHE A 208 17.57 7.65 -2.16
CA PHE A 208 16.19 7.49 -2.59
C PHE A 208 16.01 6.22 -3.43
N ILE A 209 16.91 5.96 -4.41
CA ILE A 209 16.91 4.74 -5.21
C ILE A 209 16.98 3.50 -4.32
N ILE A 210 17.87 3.48 -3.32
CA ILE A 210 17.95 2.37 -2.36
C ILE A 210 16.61 2.19 -1.64
N SER A 211 16.01 3.27 -1.18
CA SER A 211 14.74 3.24 -0.42
C SER A 211 13.54 2.70 -1.21
N ILE A 212 13.58 2.79 -2.53
CA ILE A 212 12.52 2.29 -3.43
C ILE A 212 12.87 0.99 -4.16
N SER A 213 14.10 0.44 -3.96
CA SER A 213 14.58 -0.73 -4.70
C SER A 213 14.97 -1.88 -3.79
N ARG A 214 15.96 -1.67 -2.94
CA ARG A 214 16.50 -2.69 -2.03
C ARG A 214 16.01 -2.42 -0.63
N ASP A 215 15.61 -3.49 0.07
CA ASP A 215 15.13 -3.34 1.45
C ASP A 215 14.03 -2.28 1.61
N SER A 216 13.26 -2.06 0.55
CA SER A 216 12.30 -0.95 0.45
C SER A 216 11.23 -0.97 1.55
N MET A 217 11.05 -2.10 2.22
CA MET A 217 10.17 -2.24 3.39
C MET A 217 10.92 -2.24 4.73
N LYS A 218 12.20 -1.88 4.78
CA LYS A 218 12.83 -1.49 6.06
C LYS A 218 12.25 -0.16 6.54
N HIS A 219 12.09 -0.02 7.86
CA HIS A 219 11.51 1.20 8.45
C HIS A 219 12.28 2.47 8.05
N THR A 220 13.61 2.40 7.95
CA THR A 220 14.46 3.50 7.50
C THR A 220 14.18 3.92 6.06
N SER A 221 13.98 2.94 5.16
CA SER A 221 13.65 3.18 3.76
C SER A 221 12.24 3.77 3.61
N VAL A 222 11.26 3.25 4.37
CA VAL A 222 9.90 3.80 4.39
C VAL A 222 9.93 5.25 4.85
N LYS A 223 10.56 5.53 5.99
CA LYS A 223 10.67 6.88 6.53
C LYS A 223 11.36 7.82 5.54
N LEU A 224 12.51 7.44 5.02
CA LEU A 224 13.31 8.26 4.11
C LEU A 224 12.49 8.72 2.89
N ARG A 225 11.79 7.79 2.20
CA ARG A 225 11.04 8.15 1.00
C ARG A 225 9.80 9.00 1.28
N PHE A 226 9.11 8.75 2.41
CA PHE A 226 8.01 9.62 2.81
C PHE A 226 8.50 11.02 3.17
N ASP A 227 9.60 11.14 3.93
CA ASP A 227 10.16 12.44 4.32
C ASP A 227 10.71 13.20 3.10
N LYS A 228 11.46 12.53 2.19
CA LYS A 228 11.99 13.19 0.97
C LYS A 228 10.92 13.66 -0.03
N LEU A 229 9.77 12.98 -0.08
CA LEU A 229 8.69 13.33 -1.01
C LEU A 229 7.63 14.26 -0.40
N ASN A 230 7.65 14.45 0.92
CA ASN A 230 6.71 15.35 1.62
C ASN A 230 7.28 16.77 1.80
N ASN A 231 8.58 16.96 1.54
CA ASN A 231 9.26 18.27 1.58
C ASN A 231 9.35 18.89 0.18
#